data_b5b83a396636a2b6c47c2bbcbc17dd35
#
_entry.id   b5b83a396636a2b6c47c2bbcbc17dd35
#
_cell.length_a   1.000
_cell.length_b   1.000
_cell.length_c   1.000
_cell.angle_alpha   90.00
_cell.angle_beta   90.00
_cell.angle_gamma   90.00
#
_symmetry.space_group_name_H-M   'P 1'
#
loop_
_entity.id
_entity.type
_entity.pdbx_description
1 polymer ?
#
loop_
_entity_poly.entity_id
_entity_poly.type
_entity_poly.pdbx_seq_one_letter_code
_entity_poly.pdbx_strand_id
1 'polypeptide(L)'
;MVRNGLTGANGGKGYATLLASPSGVYMQYDSNADGYIDKETSHVGTGFGDQVQLKLERTSTDTLKGYWRASANDEWQDVATVMLTGADVTGLDAGAFATSNSNAGAFTVAFNGTAFGSQTAAVESIAAKGPEATIAKRQTLAHKDVTVTATLTNGKTRVLEPDEYTLEGFDTTKLGEQTVTVRLVTDSSVTATL
;
A
#
# COMPACT_ATOMS: atom_id res chain seq x y z
N MET A 1 5.83 -7.58 12.32
CA MET A 1 7.23 -7.58 11.87
C MET A 1 7.27 -7.78 10.37
N VAL A 2 8.14 -7.09 9.70
CA VAL A 2 8.55 -7.37 8.32
C VAL A 2 10.06 -7.52 8.26
N ARG A 3 10.55 -8.42 7.42
CA ARG A 3 11.99 -8.63 7.19
C ARG A 3 12.21 -9.25 5.81
N ASN A 4 13.41 -9.05 5.30
CA ASN A 4 13.86 -9.69 4.06
C ASN A 4 14.44 -11.07 4.37
N GLY A 5 13.69 -12.11 4.02
CA GLY A 5 14.07 -13.50 4.23
C GLY A 5 13.92 -14.00 5.67
N LEU A 6 13.11 -15.03 5.88
CA LEU A 6 12.95 -15.70 7.15
C LEU A 6 14.00 -16.80 7.40
N THR A 7 14.79 -17.12 6.38
CA THR A 7 15.76 -18.21 6.40
C THR A 7 17.17 -17.66 6.42
N GLY A 8 17.85 -17.78 7.54
CA GLY A 8 19.27 -17.43 7.66
C GLY A 8 19.64 -17.16 9.11
N ALA A 9 20.84 -17.59 9.49
CA ALA A 9 21.38 -17.49 10.86
C ALA A 9 21.59 -16.04 11.32
N ASN A 10 21.70 -15.12 10.39
CA ASN A 10 21.91 -13.69 10.66
C ASN A 10 20.86 -12.93 9.85
N GLY A 11 19.82 -12.48 10.49
CA GLY A 11 18.68 -11.77 9.97
C GLY A 11 18.83 -11.15 8.58
N GLY A 12 17.79 -11.25 7.77
CA GLY A 12 17.79 -10.59 6.48
C GLY A 12 17.98 -9.09 6.64
N LYS A 13 18.71 -8.48 5.74
CA LYS A 13 18.84 -7.02 5.64
C LYS A 13 17.47 -6.38 5.47
N GLY A 14 17.20 -5.28 6.18
CA GLY A 14 15.91 -4.62 6.10
C GLY A 14 14.83 -5.24 6.99
N TYR A 15 14.96 -4.97 8.26
CA TYR A 15 14.10 -5.48 9.32
C TYR A 15 13.36 -4.33 10.01
N ALA A 16 12.05 -4.48 10.19
CA ALA A 16 11.28 -3.57 11.04
C ALA A 16 10.20 -4.30 11.82
N THR A 17 10.00 -3.89 13.04
CA THR A 17 8.92 -4.35 13.90
C THR A 17 8.06 -3.19 14.37
N LEU A 18 6.76 -3.45 14.50
CA LEU A 18 5.83 -2.62 15.24
C LEU A 18 5.43 -3.40 16.48
N LEU A 19 5.69 -2.82 17.63
CA LEU A 19 5.62 -3.47 18.94
C LEU A 19 4.65 -2.73 19.85
N ALA A 20 3.91 -3.49 20.66
CA ALA A 20 3.18 -2.95 21.79
C ALA A 20 3.75 -3.54 23.09
N SER A 21 3.95 -2.67 24.06
CA SER A 21 4.47 -3.01 25.39
C SER A 21 3.76 -2.18 26.48
N PRO A 22 3.97 -2.46 27.75
CA PRO A 22 3.41 -1.61 28.82
C PRO A 22 3.84 -0.13 28.75
N SER A 23 4.97 0.16 28.09
CA SER A 23 5.48 1.52 27.90
C SER A 23 4.93 2.22 26.66
N GLY A 24 4.10 1.55 25.86
CA GLY A 24 3.49 2.11 24.65
C GLY A 24 3.76 1.30 23.39
N VAL A 25 3.36 1.86 22.26
CA VAL A 25 3.59 1.32 20.93
C VAL A 25 4.75 2.04 20.27
N TYR A 26 5.65 1.31 19.63
CA TYR A 26 6.85 1.84 19.01
C TYR A 26 7.34 0.94 17.88
N MET A 27 8.26 1.45 17.08
CA MET A 27 8.92 0.66 16.03
C MET A 27 10.39 0.47 16.37
N GLN A 28 10.89 -0.74 16.08
CA GLN A 28 12.32 -1.05 16.04
C GLN A 28 12.69 -1.46 14.63
N TYR A 29 13.85 -1.02 14.13
CA TYR A 29 14.26 -1.28 12.77
C TYR A 29 15.78 -1.29 12.59
N ASP A 30 16.19 -1.95 11.52
CA ASP A 30 17.56 -1.98 11.01
C ASP A 30 17.75 -0.78 10.09
N SER A 31 18.49 0.24 10.53
CA SER A 31 18.69 1.48 9.78
C SER A 31 19.92 1.45 8.86
N ASN A 32 20.79 0.47 9.02
CA ASN A 32 22.05 0.38 8.30
C ASN A 32 22.19 -0.89 7.44
N ALA A 33 21.16 -1.73 7.42
CA ALA A 33 21.08 -2.98 6.65
C ALA A 33 22.13 -4.03 7.06
N ASP A 34 22.52 -4.09 8.33
CA ASP A 34 23.42 -5.13 8.84
C ASP A 34 22.68 -6.38 9.36
N GLY A 35 21.35 -6.32 9.42
CA GLY A 35 20.48 -7.41 9.85
C GLY A 35 20.13 -7.40 11.33
N TYR A 36 20.55 -6.38 12.07
CA TYR A 36 20.25 -6.19 13.48
C TYR A 36 19.40 -4.94 13.71
N ILE A 37 18.63 -4.94 14.81
CA ILE A 37 17.93 -3.74 15.25
C ILE A 37 18.96 -2.78 15.84
N ASP A 38 19.04 -1.58 15.30
CA ASP A 38 19.93 -0.51 15.78
C ASP A 38 19.17 0.80 16.09
N LYS A 39 17.90 0.88 15.76
CA LYS A 39 17.03 2.04 16.00
C LYS A 39 15.70 1.67 16.64
N GLU A 40 15.25 2.57 17.49
CA GLU A 40 13.93 2.54 18.12
C GLU A 40 13.30 3.92 18.04
N THR A 41 12.00 3.97 17.77
CA THR A 41 11.23 5.21 17.73
C THR A 41 10.71 5.58 19.12
N SER A 42 10.23 6.79 19.29
CA SER A 42 9.52 7.17 20.51
C SER A 42 8.31 6.28 20.76
N HIS A 43 8.05 5.96 22.00
CA HIS A 43 6.87 5.22 22.42
C HIS A 43 5.66 6.15 22.43
N VAL A 44 4.57 5.72 21.83
CA VAL A 44 3.30 6.43 21.78
C VAL A 44 2.16 5.55 22.30
N GLY A 45 1.05 6.13 22.68
CA GLY A 45 -0.16 5.38 23.02
C GLY A 45 0.04 4.44 24.21
N THR A 46 0.02 4.98 25.40
CA THR A 46 -0.02 4.19 26.64
C THR A 46 -1.45 3.94 27.08
N GLY A 47 -1.69 2.90 27.88
CA GLY A 47 -2.99 2.69 28.52
C GLY A 47 -4.04 2.00 27.67
N PHE A 48 -3.66 1.25 26.64
CA PHE A 48 -4.58 0.49 25.79
C PHE A 48 -5.13 -0.82 26.44
N GLY A 49 -4.83 -1.05 27.74
CA GLY A 49 -5.31 -2.23 28.48
C GLY A 49 -4.76 -3.54 27.96
N ASP A 50 -5.60 -4.58 27.92
CA ASP A 50 -5.22 -5.93 27.50
C ASP A 50 -5.29 -6.16 25.99
N GLN A 51 -5.75 -5.17 25.23
CA GLN A 51 -5.92 -5.27 23.79
C GLN A 51 -5.37 -4.04 23.07
N VAL A 52 -4.76 -4.28 21.93
CA VAL A 52 -4.31 -3.23 21.01
C VAL A 52 -4.38 -3.76 19.58
N GLN A 53 -4.74 -2.89 18.66
CA GLN A 53 -4.66 -3.19 17.23
C GLN A 53 -3.46 -2.46 16.64
N LEU A 54 -2.67 -3.20 15.89
CA LEU A 54 -1.48 -2.70 15.22
C LEU A 54 -1.64 -2.84 13.71
N LYS A 55 -1.25 -1.81 12.98
CA LYS A 55 -1.17 -1.84 11.52
C LYS A 55 0.21 -1.37 11.08
N LEU A 56 0.87 -2.19 10.28
CA LEU A 56 2.11 -1.83 9.60
C LEU A 56 1.83 -1.75 8.11
N GLU A 57 2.10 -0.60 7.53
CA GLU A 57 1.82 -0.30 6.14
C GLU A 57 3.12 0.04 5.41
N ARG A 58 3.31 -0.56 4.23
CA ARG A 58 4.38 -0.19 3.33
C ARG A 58 3.90 0.94 2.42
N THR A 59 4.42 2.14 2.61
CA THR A 59 3.98 3.35 1.89
C THR A 59 4.80 3.63 0.63
N SER A 60 6.03 3.10 0.57
CA SER A 60 6.87 3.15 -0.63
C SER A 60 7.76 1.91 -0.72
N THR A 61 8.70 1.88 -1.66
CA THR A 61 9.61 0.74 -1.87
C THR A 61 10.38 0.36 -0.60
N ASP A 62 10.78 1.32 0.19
CA ASP A 62 11.66 1.17 1.34
C ASP A 62 11.10 1.76 2.65
N THR A 63 9.90 2.32 2.61
CA THR A 63 9.31 3.05 3.73
C THR A 63 8.14 2.30 4.32
N LEU A 64 8.16 2.15 5.64
CA LEU A 64 7.10 1.55 6.44
C LEU A 64 6.52 2.59 7.40
N LYS A 65 5.21 2.58 7.55
CA LYS A 65 4.48 3.40 8.52
C LYS A 65 3.72 2.51 9.49
N GLY A 66 3.91 2.74 10.78
CA GLY A 66 3.25 2.05 11.86
C GLY A 66 2.09 2.85 12.41
N TYR A 67 1.01 2.14 12.76
CA TYR A 67 -0.19 2.72 13.38
C TYR A 67 -0.67 1.84 14.52
N TRP A 68 -1.40 2.43 15.43
CA TRP A 68 -2.07 1.72 16.51
C TRP A 68 -3.46 2.30 16.79
N ARG A 69 -4.30 1.50 17.45
CA ARG A 69 -5.55 1.94 18.07
C ARG A 69 -5.92 0.98 19.19
N ALA A 70 -6.63 1.46 20.20
CA ALA A 70 -7.05 0.62 21.33
C ALA A 70 -8.19 -0.33 20.97
N SER A 71 -9.12 0.10 20.10
CA SER A 71 -10.26 -0.71 19.66
C SER A 71 -10.58 -0.54 18.19
N ALA A 72 -11.45 -1.39 17.65
CA ALA A 72 -11.88 -1.32 16.25
C ALA A 72 -12.70 -0.05 15.92
N ASN A 73 -13.27 0.60 16.93
CA ASN A 73 -14.06 1.79 16.75
C ASN A 73 -13.24 3.09 16.82
N ASP A 74 -11.97 2.99 17.20
CA ASP A 74 -11.08 4.14 17.31
C ASP A 74 -10.40 4.44 15.97
N GLU A 75 -10.08 5.71 15.76
CA GLU A 75 -9.25 6.15 14.65
C GLU A 75 -7.81 5.62 14.80
N TRP A 76 -7.19 5.32 13.66
CA TRP A 76 -5.79 4.92 13.64
C TRP A 76 -4.89 6.09 14.01
N GLN A 77 -4.04 5.87 15.01
CA GLN A 77 -3.03 6.83 15.47
C GLN A 77 -1.67 6.48 14.87
N ASP A 78 -0.93 7.48 14.45
CA ASP A 78 0.42 7.31 13.92
C ASP A 78 1.39 6.90 15.03
N VAL A 79 2.24 5.92 14.74
CA VAL A 79 3.38 5.57 15.58
C VAL A 79 4.64 6.25 15.05
N ALA A 80 5.08 5.83 13.87
CA ALA A 80 6.25 6.39 13.20
C ALA A 80 6.28 5.99 11.72
N THR A 81 7.10 6.69 10.97
CA THR A 81 7.52 6.31 9.62
C THR A 81 9.01 5.98 9.65
N VAL A 82 9.40 4.81 9.16
CA VAL A 82 10.78 4.36 9.14
C VAL A 82 11.19 3.95 7.73
N MET A 83 12.46 4.14 7.40
CA MET A 83 13.03 3.78 6.11
C MET A 83 13.99 2.60 6.29
N LEU A 84 13.83 1.56 5.47
CA LEU A 84 14.70 0.38 5.43
C LEU A 84 15.84 0.60 4.43
N THR A 85 16.86 1.31 4.86
CA THR A 85 18.00 1.67 4.00
C THR A 85 18.77 0.43 3.57
N GLY A 86 19.03 0.31 2.26
CA GLY A 86 19.86 -0.76 1.70
C GLY A 86 19.23 -2.15 1.71
N ALA A 87 17.96 -2.26 2.07
CA ALA A 87 17.22 -3.51 2.01
C ALA A 87 16.78 -3.82 0.57
N ASP A 88 16.88 -5.09 0.17
CA ASP A 88 16.09 -5.58 -0.94
C ASP A 88 14.66 -5.80 -0.45
N VAL A 89 13.86 -4.77 -0.60
CA VAL A 89 12.47 -4.75 -0.12
C VAL A 89 11.47 -5.37 -1.10
N THR A 90 11.93 -5.99 -2.18
CA THR A 90 11.06 -6.64 -3.17
C THR A 90 10.39 -7.91 -2.63
N GLY A 91 10.99 -8.55 -1.64
CA GLY A 91 10.53 -9.80 -1.05
C GLY A 91 10.43 -9.75 0.48
N LEU A 92 9.77 -8.73 1.05
CA LEU A 92 9.56 -8.67 2.49
C LEU A 92 8.55 -9.72 2.96
N ASP A 93 8.98 -10.56 3.88
CA ASP A 93 8.09 -11.43 4.65
C ASP A 93 7.47 -10.66 5.81
N ALA A 94 6.20 -10.93 6.09
CA ALA A 94 5.49 -10.33 7.22
C ALA A 94 4.97 -11.41 8.17
N GLY A 95 5.03 -11.14 9.45
CA GLY A 95 4.55 -12.08 10.47
C GLY A 95 4.22 -11.40 11.79
N ALA A 96 3.35 -12.03 12.57
CA ALA A 96 3.08 -11.68 13.96
C ALA A 96 3.99 -12.51 14.87
N PHE A 97 4.45 -11.92 15.97
CA PHE A 97 5.23 -12.61 16.99
C PHE A 97 4.97 -12.01 18.37
N ALA A 98 5.26 -12.77 19.39
CA ALA A 98 5.27 -12.31 20.77
C ALA A 98 6.56 -12.75 21.45
N THR A 99 7.07 -11.93 22.35
CA THR A 99 8.26 -12.22 23.13
C THR A 99 8.13 -11.67 24.54
N SER A 100 8.58 -12.44 25.54
CA SER A 100 8.85 -11.88 26.88
C SER A 100 10.26 -11.31 26.87
N ASN A 101 10.36 -10.01 26.93
CA ASN A 101 11.65 -9.31 26.99
C ASN A 101 12.36 -9.47 28.35
N SER A 102 11.94 -10.41 29.18
CA SER A 102 12.55 -10.72 30.46
C SER A 102 12.37 -12.21 30.78
N ASN A 103 13.23 -12.74 31.65
CA ASN A 103 13.18 -14.12 32.15
C ASN A 103 11.96 -14.43 33.05
N ALA A 104 10.97 -13.57 33.09
CA ALA A 104 9.82 -13.68 33.98
C ALA A 104 8.69 -14.45 33.34
N GLY A 105 8.73 -15.76 33.42
CA GLY A 105 7.57 -16.60 33.31
C GLY A 105 6.93 -16.75 31.92
N ALA A 106 6.07 -17.73 31.80
CA ALA A 106 5.24 -17.95 30.60
C ALA A 106 4.12 -16.89 30.54
N PHE A 107 3.83 -16.41 29.34
CA PHE A 107 2.69 -15.53 29.07
C PHE A 107 1.92 -16.04 27.82
N THR A 108 0.68 -15.67 27.74
CA THR A 108 -0.17 -16.03 26.58
C THR A 108 -0.55 -14.78 25.82
N VAL A 109 -0.32 -14.79 24.51
CA VAL A 109 -0.78 -13.73 23.58
C VAL A 109 -1.69 -14.36 22.55
N ALA A 110 -2.85 -13.79 22.34
CA ALA A 110 -3.76 -14.16 21.28
C ALA A 110 -3.63 -13.13 20.13
N PHE A 111 -3.37 -13.62 18.93
CA PHE A 111 -3.41 -12.82 17.70
C PHE A 111 -4.76 -13.06 17.02
N ASN A 112 -5.64 -12.09 17.11
CA ASN A 112 -6.97 -12.16 16.52
C ASN A 112 -7.06 -11.26 15.28
N GLY A 113 -7.68 -11.75 14.20
CA GLY A 113 -7.92 -10.94 13.01
C GLY A 113 -6.66 -10.53 12.25
N THR A 114 -5.58 -11.32 12.33
CA THR A 114 -4.36 -11.03 11.56
C THR A 114 -4.65 -11.15 10.07
N ALA A 115 -4.47 -10.05 9.34
CA ALA A 115 -4.61 -10.01 7.89
C ALA A 115 -3.32 -9.48 7.26
N PHE A 116 -2.85 -10.18 6.24
CA PHE A 116 -1.76 -9.73 5.37
C PHE A 116 -2.37 -9.42 4.02
N GLY A 117 -2.28 -8.19 3.58
CA GLY A 117 -2.85 -7.74 2.31
C GLY A 117 -1.83 -6.92 1.53
N SER A 118 -1.83 -7.07 0.21
CA SER A 118 -1.28 -6.05 -0.65
C SER A 118 -2.30 -4.92 -0.71
N GLN A 119 -1.96 -3.73 -0.26
CA GLN A 119 -2.74 -2.56 -0.68
C GLN A 119 -2.48 -2.39 -2.17
N THR A 120 -3.49 -2.71 -2.96
CA THR A 120 -3.50 -2.27 -4.34
C THR A 120 -3.53 -0.75 -4.27
N ALA A 121 -2.45 -0.10 -4.69
CA ALA A 121 -2.42 1.36 -4.71
C ALA A 121 -3.61 1.86 -5.53
N ALA A 122 -4.38 2.78 -4.95
CA ALA A 122 -5.54 3.36 -5.63
C ALA A 122 -5.09 4.10 -6.90
N VAL A 123 -5.97 4.22 -7.86
CA VAL A 123 -5.72 5.05 -9.03
C VAL A 123 -5.87 6.52 -8.60
N GLU A 124 -4.79 7.27 -8.76
CA GLU A 124 -4.75 8.71 -8.46
C GLU A 124 -5.19 9.54 -9.68
N SER A 125 -4.77 9.14 -10.86
CA SER A 125 -5.11 9.80 -12.11
C SER A 125 -5.06 8.82 -13.28
N ILE A 126 -5.70 9.19 -14.39
CA ILE A 126 -5.63 8.45 -15.65
C ILE A 126 -5.23 9.38 -16.79
N ALA A 127 -4.53 8.83 -17.78
CA ALA A 127 -4.24 9.47 -19.06
C ALA A 127 -4.72 8.56 -20.18
N ALA A 128 -5.35 9.13 -21.20
CA ALA A 128 -5.88 8.37 -22.33
C ALA A 128 -5.19 8.77 -23.64
N LYS A 129 -4.90 7.78 -24.47
CA LYS A 129 -4.41 7.95 -25.83
C LYS A 129 -5.38 7.27 -26.79
N GLY A 130 -5.88 8.01 -27.76
CA GLY A 130 -6.78 7.52 -28.78
C GLY A 130 -6.11 6.75 -29.91
N PRO A 131 -6.92 6.29 -30.88
CA PRO A 131 -6.39 5.62 -32.05
C PRO A 131 -5.54 6.58 -32.89
N GLU A 132 -4.48 6.05 -33.49
CA GLU A 132 -3.62 6.80 -34.41
C GLU A 132 -4.31 7.02 -35.76
N ALA A 133 -5.35 6.23 -36.08
CA ALA A 133 -6.11 6.30 -37.32
C ALA A 133 -7.46 6.97 -37.12
N THR A 134 -7.95 7.61 -38.18
CA THR A 134 -9.29 8.21 -38.21
C THR A 134 -10.36 7.13 -38.14
N ILE A 135 -11.35 7.32 -37.28
CA ILE A 135 -12.53 6.45 -37.19
C ILE A 135 -13.52 6.86 -38.27
N ALA A 136 -13.95 5.92 -39.10
CA ALA A 136 -14.91 6.20 -40.16
C ALA A 136 -16.31 6.48 -39.59
N LYS A 137 -17.10 7.29 -40.31
CA LYS A 137 -18.48 7.59 -39.92
C LYS A 137 -19.29 6.32 -39.71
N ARG A 138 -20.06 6.28 -38.62
CA ARG A 138 -20.86 5.13 -38.16
C ARG A 138 -20.06 3.95 -37.58
N GLN A 139 -18.75 4.09 -37.42
CA GLN A 139 -17.97 3.16 -36.62
C GLN A 139 -17.92 3.63 -35.17
N THR A 140 -17.95 2.70 -34.25
CA THR A 140 -17.83 2.98 -32.80
C THR A 140 -16.37 3.06 -32.39
N LEU A 141 -16.07 3.94 -31.48
CA LEU A 141 -14.79 3.90 -30.74
C LEU A 141 -14.84 2.74 -29.75
N ALA A 142 -14.01 1.74 -29.95
CA ALA A 142 -13.97 0.58 -29.07
C ALA A 142 -12.81 0.72 -28.05
N HIS A 143 -12.91 0.06 -26.91
CA HIS A 143 -11.85 0.05 -25.90
C HIS A 143 -10.49 -0.41 -26.46
N LYS A 144 -10.47 -1.34 -27.39
CA LYS A 144 -9.25 -1.81 -28.09
C LYS A 144 -8.50 -0.71 -28.86
N ASP A 145 -9.20 0.39 -29.19
CA ASP A 145 -8.67 1.52 -29.97
C ASP A 145 -8.14 2.63 -29.05
N VAL A 146 -8.26 2.46 -27.72
CA VAL A 146 -7.88 3.43 -26.70
C VAL A 146 -6.93 2.77 -25.72
N THR A 147 -5.83 3.45 -25.41
CA THR A 147 -4.92 3.04 -24.33
C THR A 147 -5.12 3.97 -23.16
N VAL A 148 -5.51 3.43 -22.01
CA VAL A 148 -5.67 4.20 -20.78
C VAL A 148 -4.59 3.78 -19.79
N THR A 149 -3.79 4.74 -19.35
CA THR A 149 -2.72 4.52 -18.36
C THR A 149 -3.11 5.17 -17.05
N ALA A 150 -3.16 4.38 -15.99
CA ALA A 150 -3.37 4.86 -14.62
C ALA A 150 -2.04 5.17 -13.95
N THR A 151 -1.99 6.30 -13.25
CA THR A 151 -0.98 6.58 -12.23
C THR A 151 -1.57 6.23 -10.87
N LEU A 152 -0.86 5.44 -10.11
CA LEU A 152 -1.27 4.95 -8.80
C LEU A 152 -0.75 5.86 -7.70
N THR A 153 -1.38 5.86 -6.54
CA THR A 153 -0.98 6.64 -5.35
C THR A 153 0.44 6.35 -4.85
N ASN A 154 1.07 5.27 -5.31
CA ASN A 154 2.47 4.95 -5.05
C ASN A 154 3.43 5.40 -6.16
N GLY A 155 2.95 6.22 -7.11
CA GLY A 155 3.74 6.74 -8.24
C GLY A 155 4.01 5.74 -9.38
N LYS A 156 3.55 4.50 -9.27
CA LYS A 156 3.67 3.52 -10.35
C LYS A 156 2.56 3.74 -11.39
N THR A 157 2.81 3.29 -12.61
CA THR A 157 1.82 3.35 -13.69
C THR A 157 1.46 1.94 -14.15
N ARG A 158 0.22 1.77 -14.62
CA ARG A 158 -0.23 0.57 -15.33
C ARG A 158 -1.25 0.90 -16.39
N VAL A 159 -1.35 0.06 -17.41
CA VAL A 159 -2.44 0.14 -18.39
C VAL A 159 -3.70 -0.45 -17.75
N LEU A 160 -4.83 0.21 -17.95
CA LEU A 160 -6.13 -0.27 -17.49
C LEU A 160 -6.71 -1.27 -18.49
N GLU A 161 -7.38 -2.28 -17.96
CA GLU A 161 -8.17 -3.21 -18.77
C GLU A 161 -9.50 -2.58 -19.22
N PRO A 162 -10.12 -3.08 -20.30
CA PRO A 162 -11.35 -2.48 -20.88
C PRO A 162 -12.54 -2.38 -19.94
N ASP A 163 -12.63 -3.20 -18.90
CA ASP A 163 -13.70 -3.22 -17.90
C ASP A 163 -13.45 -2.25 -16.73
N GLU A 164 -12.27 -1.64 -16.67
CA GLU A 164 -11.91 -0.70 -15.60
C GLU A 164 -12.28 0.75 -15.90
N TYR A 165 -12.69 1.08 -17.15
CA TYR A 165 -13.06 2.43 -17.56
C TYR A 165 -14.21 2.44 -18.56
N THR A 166 -14.90 3.57 -18.66
CA THR A 166 -15.93 3.83 -19.67
C THR A 166 -15.49 4.93 -20.63
N LEU A 167 -16.03 4.90 -21.86
CA LEU A 167 -15.85 5.92 -22.89
C LEU A 167 -17.19 6.62 -23.12
N GLU A 168 -17.22 7.93 -22.93
CA GLU A 168 -18.43 8.75 -23.01
C GLU A 168 -18.25 9.92 -23.99
N GLY A 169 -19.33 10.25 -24.72
CA GLY A 169 -19.37 11.45 -25.57
C GLY A 169 -19.00 11.25 -27.04
N PHE A 170 -18.60 10.04 -27.45
CA PHE A 170 -18.32 9.77 -28.86
C PHE A 170 -19.63 9.62 -29.65
N ASP A 171 -19.84 10.46 -30.68
CA ASP A 171 -21.01 10.45 -31.56
C ASP A 171 -20.65 9.93 -32.94
N THR A 172 -21.10 8.74 -33.28
CA THR A 172 -20.82 8.06 -34.57
C THR A 172 -21.42 8.78 -35.80
N THR A 173 -22.32 9.72 -35.59
CA THR A 173 -22.98 10.47 -36.66
C THR A 173 -22.28 11.76 -37.03
N LYS A 174 -21.45 12.29 -36.16
CA LYS A 174 -20.68 13.52 -36.37
C LYS A 174 -19.37 13.24 -37.08
N LEU A 175 -18.95 14.23 -37.86
CA LEU A 175 -17.63 14.27 -38.50
C LEU A 175 -16.76 15.32 -37.82
N GLY A 176 -15.46 15.13 -37.89
CA GLY A 176 -14.45 16.02 -37.29
C GLY A 176 -13.96 15.53 -35.96
N GLU A 177 -13.17 16.35 -35.30
CA GLU A 177 -12.64 16.07 -33.97
C GLU A 177 -13.75 16.02 -32.93
N GLN A 178 -13.68 15.08 -32.05
CA GLN A 178 -14.64 14.90 -30.96
C GLN A 178 -13.87 14.69 -29.66
N THR A 179 -14.39 15.26 -28.59
CA THR A 179 -13.87 15.03 -27.25
C THR A 179 -14.59 13.85 -26.61
N VAL A 180 -13.83 12.86 -26.20
CA VAL A 180 -14.35 11.70 -25.49
C VAL A 180 -13.86 11.75 -24.03
N THR A 181 -14.77 11.56 -23.09
CA THR A 181 -14.44 11.44 -21.68
C THR A 181 -14.17 9.98 -21.34
N VAL A 182 -13.00 9.71 -20.80
CA VAL A 182 -12.65 8.42 -20.22
C VAL A 182 -12.87 8.53 -18.71
N ARG A 183 -13.63 7.60 -18.13
CA ARG A 183 -13.99 7.63 -16.71
C ARG A 183 -13.66 6.30 -16.05
N LEU A 184 -12.98 6.35 -14.90
CA LEU A 184 -12.69 5.16 -14.12
C LEU A 184 -13.97 4.57 -13.50
N VAL A 185 -14.15 3.25 -13.60
CA VAL A 185 -15.35 2.56 -13.08
C VAL A 185 -15.40 2.57 -11.56
N THR A 186 -14.26 2.38 -10.91
CA THR A 186 -14.16 2.30 -9.43
C THR A 186 -14.23 3.66 -8.75
N ASP A 187 -13.92 4.75 -9.48
CA ASP A 187 -14.02 6.13 -8.99
C ASP A 187 -14.40 7.07 -10.14
N SER A 188 -15.67 7.42 -10.22
CA SER A 188 -16.19 8.28 -11.28
C SER A 188 -15.68 9.71 -11.29
N SER A 189 -14.99 10.16 -10.23
CA SER A 189 -14.33 11.47 -10.19
C SER A 189 -13.00 11.49 -10.95
N VAL A 190 -12.38 10.32 -11.15
CA VAL A 190 -11.12 10.18 -11.89
C VAL A 190 -11.43 10.07 -13.38
N THR A 191 -11.08 11.11 -14.13
CA THR A 191 -11.38 11.20 -15.57
C THR A 191 -10.18 11.69 -16.39
N ALA A 192 -10.18 11.35 -17.67
CA ALA A 192 -9.28 11.92 -18.67
C ALA A 192 -10.08 12.27 -19.94
N THR A 193 -9.50 13.09 -20.78
CA THR A 193 -10.06 13.43 -22.10
C THR A 193 -9.20 12.87 -23.22
N LEU A 194 -9.87 12.49 -24.27
CA LEU A 194 -9.30 11.92 -25.49
C LEU A 194 -9.72 12.79 -26.66
#